data_7a11b6360ee11dcd2d3fe1d4e74f0fde
#
_entry.id   7a11b6360ee11dcd2d3fe1d4e74f0fde
#
_cell.length_a   1.000
_cell.length_b   1.000
_cell.length_c   1.000
_cell.angle_alpha   90.00
_cell.angle_beta   90.00
_cell.angle_gamma   90.00
#
_symmetry.space_group_name_H-M   'P 1'
#
loop_
_entity.id
_entity.type
_entity.pdbx_description
1 polymer ?
#
loop_
_entity_poly.entity_id
_entity_poly.type
_entity_poly.pdbx_seq_one_letter_code
_entity_poly.pdbx_strand_id
1 'polypeptide(L)'
;MTFELEFDPRAWKEWKKLGDTVRQQFKKKLSEVIERPRIEANRLNGMPDCYKIKLRGAGYRLVYQVQDDRVVVFVVAVGRRELEEVYLDAMSRLD
;
A
#
# COMPACT_ATOMS: atom_id res chain seq x y z
N MET A 1 18.65 -1.54 -5.18
CA MET A 1 17.96 -2.80 -5.57
C MET A 1 16.48 -2.55 -5.70
N THR A 2 15.88 -2.99 -6.78
CA THR A 2 14.45 -2.79 -7.02
C THR A 2 13.65 -3.96 -6.47
N PHE A 3 12.65 -3.65 -5.63
CA PHE A 3 11.75 -4.66 -5.10
C PHE A 3 10.69 -5.03 -6.14
N GLU A 4 10.18 -6.24 -6.06
CA GLU A 4 9.05 -6.67 -6.88
C GLU A 4 7.75 -6.22 -6.24
N LEU A 5 6.74 -5.94 -7.05
CA LEU A 5 5.43 -5.52 -6.56
C LEU A 5 4.45 -6.69 -6.62
N GLU A 6 3.84 -7.02 -5.48
CA GLU A 6 2.81 -8.05 -5.39
C GLU A 6 1.60 -7.49 -4.66
N PHE A 7 0.43 -8.05 -4.93
CA PHE A 7 -0.81 -7.65 -4.29
C PHE A 7 -1.45 -8.83 -3.58
N ASP A 8 -1.96 -8.59 -2.36
CA ASP A 8 -2.92 -9.50 -1.75
C ASP A 8 -4.13 -9.59 -2.71
N PRO A 9 -4.72 -10.76 -2.92
CA PRO A 9 -5.86 -10.90 -3.85
C PRO A 9 -7.01 -9.95 -3.54
N ARG A 10 -7.25 -9.66 -2.27
CA ARG A 10 -8.30 -8.72 -1.86
C ARG A 10 -7.92 -7.28 -2.20
N ALA A 11 -6.65 -6.93 -2.02
CA ALA A 11 -6.12 -5.62 -2.40
C ALA A 11 -6.17 -5.43 -3.93
N TRP A 12 -5.92 -6.50 -4.67
CA TRP A 12 -6.01 -6.46 -6.12
C TRP A 12 -7.42 -6.12 -6.59
N LYS A 13 -8.43 -6.69 -5.94
CA LYS A 13 -9.83 -6.37 -6.25
C LYS A 13 -10.13 -4.90 -5.96
N GLU A 14 -9.64 -4.39 -4.84
CA GLU A 14 -9.81 -2.98 -4.48
C GLU A 14 -9.11 -2.06 -5.48
N TRP A 15 -7.92 -2.45 -5.91
CA TRP A 15 -7.14 -1.72 -6.90
C TRP A 15 -7.89 -1.59 -8.22
N LYS A 16 -8.48 -2.67 -8.68
CA LYS A 16 -9.22 -2.69 -9.95
C LYS A 16 -10.46 -1.79 -9.93
N LYS A 17 -11.01 -1.53 -8.76
CA LYS A 17 -12.18 -0.66 -8.60
C LYS A 17 -11.83 0.83 -8.58
N LEU A 18 -10.55 1.17 -8.49
CA LEU A 18 -10.12 2.57 -8.47
C LEU A 18 -10.35 3.20 -9.84
N GLY A 19 -10.70 4.49 -9.84
CA GLY A 19 -10.73 5.27 -11.07
C GLY A 19 -9.33 5.41 -11.66
N ASP A 20 -9.24 5.68 -12.95
CA ASP A 20 -7.97 5.76 -13.65
C ASP A 20 -7.02 6.79 -13.06
N THR A 21 -7.53 7.97 -12.71
CA THR A 21 -6.70 9.04 -12.14
C THR A 21 -6.04 8.61 -10.84
N VAL A 22 -6.83 8.03 -9.93
CA VAL A 22 -6.32 7.57 -8.63
C VAL A 22 -5.32 6.43 -8.81
N ARG A 23 -5.64 5.49 -9.69
CA ARG A 23 -4.75 4.36 -9.97
C ARG A 23 -3.42 4.82 -10.54
N GLN A 24 -3.44 5.79 -11.46
CA GLN A 24 -2.21 6.33 -12.04
C GLN A 24 -1.35 7.05 -10.98
N GLN A 25 -1.98 7.77 -10.07
CA GLN A 25 -1.27 8.43 -8.97
C GLN A 25 -0.59 7.41 -8.06
N PHE A 26 -1.28 6.32 -7.73
CA PHE A 26 -0.68 5.25 -6.94
C PHE A 26 0.45 4.56 -7.69
N LYS A 27 0.29 4.32 -8.99
CA LYS A 27 1.34 3.71 -9.81
C LYS A 27 2.63 4.52 -9.76
N LYS A 28 2.50 5.83 -9.88
CA LYS A 28 3.66 6.73 -9.81
C LYS A 28 4.36 6.62 -8.46
N LYS A 29 3.58 6.63 -7.37
CA LYS A 29 4.14 6.50 -6.03
C LYS A 29 4.77 5.13 -5.81
N LEU A 30 4.13 4.07 -6.27
CA LEU A 30 4.66 2.71 -6.15
C LEU A 30 5.97 2.53 -6.92
N SER A 31 6.12 3.20 -8.07
CA SER A 31 7.37 3.13 -8.83
C SER A 31 8.56 3.71 -8.04
N GLU A 32 8.30 4.67 -7.17
CA GLU A 32 9.30 5.23 -6.26
C GLU A 32 9.52 4.31 -5.06
N VAL A 33 8.44 3.78 -4.51
CA VAL A 33 8.47 2.92 -3.32
C VAL A 33 9.27 1.65 -3.56
N ILE A 34 9.14 1.01 -4.72
CA ILE A 34 9.87 -0.23 -4.99
C ILE A 34 11.39 -0.03 -5.04
N GLU A 35 11.85 1.21 -5.23
CA GLU A 35 13.27 1.53 -5.18
C GLU A 35 13.74 1.73 -3.73
N ARG A 36 12.89 2.33 -2.88
CA ARG A 36 13.17 2.60 -1.47
C ARG A 36 11.90 2.44 -0.65
N PRO A 37 11.52 1.21 -0.28
CA PRO A 37 10.22 0.98 0.35
C PRO A 37 10.12 1.39 1.82
N ARG A 38 11.23 1.52 2.52
CA ARG A 38 11.20 1.85 3.96
C ARG A 38 11.26 3.36 4.19
N ILE A 39 10.13 4.02 3.97
CA ILE A 39 9.99 5.47 4.14
C ILE A 39 9.48 5.72 5.57
N GLU A 40 10.37 6.09 6.48
CA GLU A 40 10.06 6.22 7.91
C GLU A 40 8.85 7.13 8.19
N ALA A 41 8.73 8.23 7.45
CA ALA A 41 7.61 9.16 7.66
C ALA A 41 6.25 8.51 7.44
N ASN A 42 6.20 7.40 6.73
CA ASN A 42 4.96 6.70 6.39
C ASN A 42 4.80 5.36 7.10
N ARG A 43 5.66 5.07 8.06
CA ARG A 43 5.63 3.82 8.81
C ARG A 43 4.38 3.75 9.67
N LEU A 44 3.74 2.57 9.71
CA LEU A 44 2.56 2.35 10.53
C LEU A 44 2.95 1.73 11.87
N ASN A 45 2.47 2.34 12.96
CA ASN A 45 2.70 1.82 14.30
C ASN A 45 1.83 0.58 14.52
N GLY A 46 2.41 -0.43 15.19
CA GLY A 46 1.68 -1.65 15.50
C GLY A 46 1.55 -2.64 14.36
N MET A 47 2.12 -2.33 13.20
CA MET A 47 2.12 -3.19 12.03
C MET A 47 3.55 -3.32 11.52
N PRO A 48 4.30 -4.35 11.96
CA PRO A 48 5.70 -4.50 11.58
C PRO A 48 5.90 -4.50 10.06
N ASP A 49 6.90 -3.76 9.61
CA ASP A 49 7.30 -3.65 8.20
C ASP A 49 6.24 -3.06 7.27
N CYS A 50 5.21 -2.39 7.84
CA CYS A 50 4.13 -1.83 7.05
C CYS A 50 4.22 -0.31 6.96
N TYR A 51 3.85 0.19 5.81
CA TYR A 51 3.90 1.60 5.45
C TYR A 51 2.65 1.99 4.68
N LYS A 52 2.38 3.29 4.63
CA LYS A 52 1.21 3.80 3.91
C LYS A 52 1.62 4.72 2.77
N ILE A 53 0.78 4.79 1.76
CA ILE A 53 0.84 5.82 0.73
C ILE A 53 -0.47 6.60 0.81
N LYS A 54 -0.37 7.92 0.92
CA LYS A 54 -1.53 8.81 1.00
C LYS A 54 -1.69 9.57 -0.30
N LEU A 55 -2.90 9.59 -0.83
CA LEU A 55 -3.27 10.51 -1.90
C LEU A 55 -4.22 11.54 -1.30
N ARG A 56 -3.67 12.65 -0.81
CA ARG A 56 -4.43 13.63 -0.03
C ARG A 56 -5.58 14.23 -0.82
N GLY A 57 -5.34 14.60 -2.07
CA GLY A 57 -6.37 15.22 -2.90
C GLY A 57 -7.50 14.27 -3.24
N ALA A 58 -7.21 13.01 -3.46
CA ALA A 58 -8.20 11.99 -3.80
C ALA A 58 -8.84 11.32 -2.59
N GLY A 59 -8.24 11.49 -1.39
CA GLY A 59 -8.77 10.88 -0.17
C GLY A 59 -8.61 9.38 -0.09
N TYR A 60 -7.61 8.83 -0.76
CA TYR A 60 -7.33 7.39 -0.75
C TYR A 60 -6.04 7.06 -0.03
N ARG A 61 -5.96 5.84 0.48
CA ARG A 61 -4.76 5.31 1.13
C ARG A 61 -4.49 3.90 0.67
N LEU A 62 -3.19 3.56 0.65
CA LEU A 62 -2.73 2.22 0.32
C LEU A 62 -1.77 1.78 1.42
N VAL A 63 -1.89 0.53 1.87
CA VAL A 63 -0.98 -0.06 2.85
C VAL A 63 -0.16 -1.14 2.17
N TYR A 64 1.15 -1.13 2.39
CA TYR A 64 2.02 -2.18 1.87
C TYR A 64 2.95 -2.68 2.97
N GLN A 65 3.38 -3.93 2.82
CA GLN A 65 4.34 -4.57 3.69
C GLN A 65 5.65 -4.79 2.92
N VAL A 66 6.77 -4.49 3.57
CA VAL A 66 8.09 -4.76 2.99
C VAL A 66 8.53 -6.15 3.42
N GLN A 67 8.83 -7.00 2.45
CA GLN A 67 9.32 -8.35 2.67
C GLN A 67 10.75 -8.44 2.14
N ASP A 68 11.73 -8.15 3.00
CA ASP A 68 13.13 -8.10 2.60
C ASP A 68 13.66 -9.44 2.11
N ASP A 69 13.24 -10.53 2.75
CA ASP A 69 13.68 -11.88 2.41
C ASP A 69 13.26 -12.29 1.00
N ARG A 70 12.13 -11.76 0.51
CA ARG A 70 11.63 -12.01 -0.84
C ARG A 70 11.91 -10.87 -1.81
N VAL A 71 12.44 -9.75 -1.31
CA VAL A 71 12.63 -8.51 -2.06
C VAL A 71 11.31 -8.07 -2.72
N VAL A 72 10.24 -8.06 -1.91
CA VAL A 72 8.88 -7.78 -2.38
C VAL A 72 8.26 -6.62 -1.58
N VAL A 73 7.58 -5.74 -2.29
CA VAL A 73 6.63 -4.77 -1.73
C VAL A 73 5.25 -5.39 -1.93
N PHE A 74 4.61 -5.78 -0.84
CA PHE A 74 3.34 -6.50 -0.86
C PHE A 74 2.20 -5.54 -0.52
N VAL A 75 1.33 -5.25 -1.48
CA VAL A 75 0.19 -4.36 -1.27
C VAL A 75 -0.89 -5.14 -0.53
N VAL A 76 -1.22 -4.70 0.68
CA VAL A 76 -2.13 -5.41 1.59
C VAL A 76 -3.55 -4.90 1.48
N ALA A 77 -3.73 -3.58 1.35
CA ALA A 77 -5.06 -2.98 1.31
C ALA A 77 -5.05 -1.64 0.60
N VAL A 78 -6.15 -1.31 -0.07
CA VAL A 78 -6.35 -0.01 -0.71
C VAL A 78 -7.77 0.44 -0.38
N GLY A 79 -7.94 1.69 0.06
CA GLY A 79 -9.27 2.18 0.38
C GLY A 79 -9.32 3.67 0.64
N ARG A 80 -10.53 4.15 0.93
CA ARG A 80 -10.76 5.55 1.23
C ARG A 80 -10.30 5.88 2.64
N ARG A 81 -9.72 7.07 2.76
CA ARG A 81 -9.22 7.61 4.01
C ARG A 81 -10.29 7.71 5.10
N GLU A 82 -11.47 8.21 4.74
CA GLU A 82 -12.53 8.58 5.70
C GLU A 82 -13.08 7.40 6.50
N LEU A 83 -12.96 6.19 5.99
CA LEU A 83 -13.53 5.02 6.64
C LEU A 83 -12.54 4.31 7.58
N GLU A 84 -11.27 4.64 7.50
CA GLU A 84 -10.19 3.97 8.25
C GLU A 84 -10.18 2.44 8.08
N GLU A 85 -11.08 1.92 7.26
CA GLU A 85 -11.19 0.49 7.01
C GLU A 85 -9.92 -0.11 6.39
N VAL A 86 -9.20 0.72 5.62
CA VAL A 86 -7.99 0.25 4.95
C VAL A 86 -6.94 -0.27 5.95
N TYR A 87 -6.84 0.38 7.11
CA TYR A 87 -5.90 -0.05 8.15
C TYR A 87 -6.37 -1.31 8.87
N LEU A 88 -7.66 -1.37 9.16
CA LEU A 88 -8.26 -2.56 9.79
C LEU A 88 -8.16 -3.77 8.85
N ASP A 89 -8.42 -3.57 7.58
CA ASP A 89 -8.30 -4.62 6.57
C ASP A 89 -6.84 -5.11 6.48
N ALA A 90 -5.88 -4.18 6.46
CA ALA A 90 -4.48 -4.55 6.40
C ALA A 90 -4.06 -5.37 7.62
N MET A 91 -4.46 -4.96 8.82
CA MET A 91 -4.17 -5.71 10.04
C MET A 91 -4.73 -7.12 9.98
N SER A 92 -5.97 -7.24 9.55
CA SER A 92 -6.65 -8.52 9.46
C SER A 92 -6.02 -9.44 8.42
N ARG A 93 -5.57 -8.88 7.32
CA ARG A 93 -4.98 -9.66 6.21
C ARG A 93 -3.56 -10.17 6.50
N LEU A 94 -2.87 -9.53 7.42
CA LEU A 94 -1.50 -9.90 7.78
C LEU A 94 -1.43 -10.91 8.93
N ASP A 95 -2.53 -11.17 9.59
CA ASP A 95 -2.59 -12.23 10.60
C ASP A 95 -2.63 -13.63 9.93
#